data_417e44933a3214712d5738f9e02d4e10
#
_entry.id   417e44933a3214712d5738f9e02d4e10
#
_cell.length_a   1.000
_cell.length_b   1.000
_cell.length_c   1.000
_cell.angle_alpha   90.00
_cell.angle_beta   90.00
_cell.angle_gamma   90.00
#
_symmetry.space_group_name_H-M   'P 1'
#
loop_
_entity.id
_entity.type
_entity.pdbx_description
1 polymer ?
#
loop_
_entity_poly.entity_id
_entity_poly.type
_entity_poly.pdbx_seq_one_letter_code
_entity_poly.pdbx_strand_id
1 'polypeptide(L)'
;MVSSLSAFLGEIGRHQLLTPEQELMLGRKVQAMVGITDRCHLAGGTGPACEYSDEEKVVIRRGERAKNQMITANLRLVVNLAKRYQGKGLDLLDLIQEGTLGLTRAVEKYDPTRGHRFSTYAYWWIRQGLNRALSTQSRTIRIPVNVNEKLTKLRAAKARLMQRNGLTPTSEQLAETMGIPLADVEDLLACELRSVTVSLQGVVKSKSDPSELVDVLPSDELPPMERAEIAERSASVWTLLNKANLTPKERTVVTLRFGLDGTNEWRTLAEVARHMNCSREYCRQVVQRALRKLRKTGIQHGLVEMSV
;
A
#
# COMPACT_ATOMS: atom_id res chain seq x y z
N MET A 1 -18.81 6.10 30.08
CA MET A 1 -17.82 5.10 29.61
C MET A 1 -16.43 5.69 29.73
N VAL A 2 -15.53 5.03 30.48
CA VAL A 2 -14.13 5.45 30.55
C VAL A 2 -13.51 5.19 29.16
N SER A 3 -12.93 6.21 28.52
CA SER A 3 -12.33 5.99 27.20
C SER A 3 -11.15 5.01 27.34
N SER A 4 -10.92 4.18 26.33
CA SER A 4 -9.80 3.22 26.28
C SER A 4 -8.46 3.88 26.61
N LEU A 5 -8.29 5.12 26.17
CA LEU A 5 -7.12 5.94 26.46
C LEU A 5 -6.98 6.25 27.96
N SER A 6 -8.07 6.62 28.64
CA SER A 6 -8.00 6.95 30.08
C SER A 6 -7.72 5.72 30.94
N ALA A 7 -8.26 4.57 30.57
CA ALA A 7 -7.94 3.29 31.23
C ALA A 7 -6.44 2.95 31.07
N PHE A 8 -5.93 3.04 29.87
CA PHE A 8 -4.52 2.80 29.56
C PHE A 8 -3.56 3.76 30.30
N LEU A 9 -3.88 5.05 30.33
CA LEU A 9 -3.09 6.04 31.07
C LEU A 9 -3.11 5.80 32.57
N GLY A 10 -4.25 5.35 33.13
CA GLY A 10 -4.39 4.95 34.52
C GLY A 10 -3.53 3.74 34.87
N GLU A 11 -3.45 2.76 33.97
CA GLU A 11 -2.62 1.55 34.15
C GLU A 11 -1.12 1.89 34.11
N ILE A 12 -0.67 2.67 33.14
CA ILE A 12 0.72 3.13 33.04
C ILE A 12 1.14 3.91 34.29
N GLY A 13 0.24 4.70 34.88
CA GLY A 13 0.52 5.47 36.09
C GLY A 13 0.86 4.64 37.31
N ARG A 14 0.46 3.38 37.36
CA ARG A 14 0.72 2.45 38.48
C ARG A 14 2.16 1.93 38.50
N HIS A 15 2.85 1.96 37.38
CA HIS A 15 4.23 1.48 37.28
C HIS A 15 5.22 2.52 37.80
N GLN A 16 6.06 2.11 38.74
CA GLN A 16 7.12 2.97 39.30
C GLN A 16 8.23 3.21 38.28
N LEU A 17 8.83 4.40 38.36
CA LEU A 17 9.99 4.73 37.54
C LEU A 17 11.22 3.96 38.05
N LEU A 18 12.10 3.56 37.13
CA LEU A 18 13.34 2.86 37.47
C LEU A 18 14.41 3.82 37.96
N THR A 19 15.16 3.39 38.97
CA THR A 19 16.40 4.06 39.35
C THR A 19 17.53 3.73 38.36
N PRO A 20 18.59 4.55 38.28
CA PRO A 20 19.75 4.25 37.40
C PRO A 20 20.37 2.87 37.64
N GLU A 21 20.41 2.44 38.89
CA GLU A 21 20.95 1.12 39.29
C GLU A 21 20.04 -0.01 38.77
N GLN A 22 18.74 0.19 38.85
CA GLN A 22 17.75 -0.77 38.32
C GLN A 22 17.81 -0.84 36.79
N GLU A 23 17.94 0.30 36.07
CA GLU A 23 18.15 0.35 34.63
C GLU A 23 19.38 -0.51 34.23
N LEU A 24 20.48 -0.36 34.98
CA LEU A 24 21.71 -1.08 34.71
C LEU A 24 21.56 -2.59 34.97
N MET A 25 20.95 -2.97 36.07
CA MET A 25 20.73 -4.37 36.43
C MET A 25 19.80 -5.08 35.46
N LEU A 26 18.69 -4.44 35.08
CA LEU A 26 17.73 -4.98 34.12
C LEU A 26 18.35 -5.05 32.71
N GLY A 27 19.07 -4.01 32.29
CA GLY A 27 19.77 -3.98 31.00
C GLY A 27 20.77 -5.13 30.85
N ARG A 28 21.56 -5.45 31.89
CA ARG A 28 22.44 -6.62 31.87
C ARG A 28 21.71 -7.95 31.67
N LYS A 29 20.53 -8.12 32.33
CA LYS A 29 19.71 -9.33 32.17
C LYS A 29 19.15 -9.44 30.74
N VAL A 30 18.75 -8.32 30.16
CA VAL A 30 18.27 -8.28 28.75
C VAL A 30 19.40 -8.59 27.79
N GLN A 31 20.60 -8.01 27.97
CA GLN A 31 21.76 -8.29 27.12
C GLN A 31 22.21 -9.76 27.19
N ALA A 32 22.17 -10.38 28.37
CA ALA A 32 22.46 -11.81 28.50
C ALA A 32 21.48 -12.68 27.69
N MET A 33 20.18 -12.32 27.70
CA MET A 33 19.15 -12.99 26.89
C MET A 33 19.41 -12.79 25.39
N VAL A 34 19.63 -11.54 24.97
CA VAL A 34 19.87 -11.20 23.55
C VAL A 34 21.10 -11.94 23.03
N GLY A 35 22.19 -12.01 23.81
CA GLY A 35 23.38 -12.76 23.42
C GLY A 35 23.16 -14.27 23.23
N ILE A 36 22.21 -14.88 23.93
CA ILE A 36 21.82 -16.29 23.72
C ILE A 36 20.95 -16.43 22.47
N THR A 37 19.97 -15.57 22.31
CA THR A 37 19.05 -15.62 21.16
C THR A 37 19.78 -15.33 19.85
N ASP A 38 20.68 -14.35 19.81
CA ASP A 38 21.46 -14.00 18.62
C ASP A 38 22.41 -15.14 18.21
N ARG A 39 23.04 -15.85 19.15
CA ARG A 39 23.87 -17.06 18.85
C ARG A 39 23.05 -18.14 18.17
N CYS A 40 21.81 -18.36 18.64
CA CYS A 40 20.94 -19.35 18.04
C CYS A 40 20.51 -18.96 16.60
N HIS A 41 20.18 -17.69 16.38
CA HIS A 41 19.85 -17.19 15.04
C HIS A 41 21.02 -17.31 14.05
N LEU A 42 22.24 -17.02 14.51
CA LEU A 42 23.46 -17.15 13.69
C LEU A 42 23.80 -18.61 13.36
N ALA A 43 23.41 -19.56 14.21
CA ALA A 43 23.57 -21.00 13.98
C ALA A 43 22.52 -21.59 13.03
N GLY A 44 21.67 -20.76 12.40
CA GLY A 44 20.67 -21.19 11.42
C GLY A 44 19.35 -21.69 12.03
N GLY A 45 19.18 -21.60 13.34
CA GLY A 45 17.92 -21.89 14.02
C GLY A 45 16.97 -20.70 13.99
N THR A 46 15.82 -20.84 13.31
CA THR A 46 14.75 -19.83 13.37
C THR A 46 13.57 -20.39 14.17
N GLY A 47 13.22 -19.74 15.28
CA GLY A 47 12.02 -20.05 16.06
C GLY A 47 12.18 -21.29 16.99
N PRO A 48 11.11 -22.08 17.18
CA PRO A 48 11.07 -23.20 18.14
C PRO A 48 12.04 -24.36 17.90
N ALA A 49 12.80 -24.32 16.81
CA ALA A 49 13.81 -25.34 16.47
C ALA A 49 15.17 -25.15 17.18
N CYS A 50 15.36 -24.07 17.96
CA CYS A 50 16.53 -23.91 18.80
C CYS A 50 16.38 -24.72 20.08
N GLU A 51 17.18 -25.77 20.22
CA GLU A 51 17.30 -26.50 21.49
C GLU A 51 18.19 -25.71 22.46
N TYR A 52 17.55 -24.90 23.32
CA TYR A 52 18.23 -24.23 24.43
C TYR A 52 18.47 -25.19 25.57
N SER A 53 19.62 -25.12 26.21
CA SER A 53 19.86 -25.84 27.47
C SER A 53 18.91 -25.33 28.56
N ASP A 54 18.67 -26.14 29.59
CA ASP A 54 17.76 -25.74 30.68
C ASP A 54 18.25 -24.50 31.44
N GLU A 55 19.56 -24.32 31.53
CA GLU A 55 20.16 -23.10 32.08
C GLU A 55 19.91 -21.88 31.18
N GLU A 56 20.03 -22.03 29.85
CA GLU A 56 19.74 -20.95 28.89
C GLU A 56 18.26 -20.56 28.90
N LYS A 57 17.36 -21.52 29.04
CA LYS A 57 15.92 -21.26 29.19
C LYS A 57 15.63 -20.41 30.44
N VAL A 58 16.34 -20.64 31.54
CA VAL A 58 16.19 -19.84 32.76
C VAL A 58 16.66 -18.40 32.54
N VAL A 59 17.80 -18.22 31.85
CA VAL A 59 18.34 -16.88 31.52
C VAL A 59 17.39 -16.13 30.58
N ILE A 60 16.86 -16.79 29.57
CA ILE A 60 15.91 -16.22 28.62
C ILE A 60 14.63 -15.75 29.38
N ARG A 61 14.02 -16.58 30.21
CA ARG A 61 12.83 -16.20 31.00
C ARG A 61 13.10 -15.01 31.93
N ARG A 62 14.30 -14.95 32.55
CA ARG A 62 14.70 -13.81 33.39
C ARG A 62 14.89 -12.54 32.55
N GLY A 63 15.48 -12.67 31.36
CA GLY A 63 15.66 -11.58 30.41
C GLY A 63 14.34 -11.02 29.90
N GLU A 64 13.38 -11.88 29.53
CA GLU A 64 12.04 -11.47 29.10
C GLU A 64 11.29 -10.71 30.19
N ARG A 65 11.36 -11.18 31.46
CA ARG A 65 10.76 -10.45 32.59
C ARG A 65 11.42 -9.09 32.78
N ALA A 66 12.74 -9.01 32.69
CA ALA A 66 13.48 -7.76 32.79
C ALA A 66 13.14 -6.81 31.61
N LYS A 67 13.02 -7.32 30.40
CA LYS A 67 12.58 -6.57 29.21
C LYS A 67 11.20 -5.97 29.42
N ASN A 68 10.21 -6.78 29.83
CA ASN A 68 8.87 -6.32 30.09
C ASN A 68 8.82 -5.27 31.20
N GLN A 69 9.60 -5.45 32.28
CA GLN A 69 9.69 -4.47 33.35
C GLN A 69 10.30 -3.14 32.87
N MET A 70 11.34 -3.17 32.04
CA MET A 70 11.93 -1.96 31.43
C MET A 70 10.93 -1.25 30.50
N ILE A 71 10.17 -1.99 29.71
CA ILE A 71 9.17 -1.41 28.80
C ILE A 71 8.07 -0.74 29.61
N THR A 72 7.44 -1.46 30.55
CA THR A 72 6.29 -0.94 31.32
C THR A 72 6.64 0.29 32.15
N ALA A 73 7.82 0.31 32.79
CA ALA A 73 8.30 1.46 33.55
C ALA A 73 8.58 2.71 32.71
N ASN A 74 8.82 2.54 31.40
CA ASN A 74 9.15 3.64 30.50
C ASN A 74 8.02 4.03 29.53
N LEU A 75 6.81 3.43 29.62
CA LEU A 75 5.67 3.79 28.77
C LEU A 75 5.27 5.28 28.89
N ARG A 76 5.47 5.88 30.06
CA ARG A 76 5.22 7.33 30.26
C ARG A 76 6.08 8.19 29.34
N LEU A 77 7.32 7.79 29.03
CA LEU A 77 8.21 8.47 28.08
C LEU A 77 7.62 8.39 26.67
N VAL A 78 7.11 7.22 26.27
CA VAL A 78 6.47 7.03 24.97
C VAL A 78 5.26 7.95 24.83
N VAL A 79 4.38 7.99 25.82
CA VAL A 79 3.18 8.85 25.82
C VAL A 79 3.55 10.32 25.68
N ASN A 80 4.58 10.79 26.42
CA ASN A 80 5.02 12.18 26.34
C ASN A 80 5.56 12.54 24.94
N LEU A 81 6.26 11.62 24.29
CA LEU A 81 6.75 11.83 22.92
C LEU A 81 5.59 11.75 21.90
N ALA A 82 4.72 10.75 22.00
CA ALA A 82 3.59 10.55 21.09
C ALA A 82 2.64 11.76 21.05
N LYS A 83 2.40 12.41 22.19
CA LYS A 83 1.59 13.64 22.28
C LYS A 83 2.06 14.75 21.33
N ARG A 84 3.36 14.87 21.06
CA ARG A 84 3.92 15.87 20.13
C ARG A 84 3.65 15.58 18.66
N TYR A 85 3.18 14.36 18.37
CA TYR A 85 2.90 13.87 17.01
C TYR A 85 1.40 13.77 16.72
N GLN A 86 0.54 14.16 17.65
CA GLN A 86 -0.92 14.23 17.44
C GLN A 86 -1.28 15.18 16.28
N GLY A 87 -2.40 14.90 15.63
CA GLY A 87 -2.91 15.71 14.51
C GLY A 87 -2.16 15.52 13.18
N LYS A 88 -1.27 14.52 13.09
CA LYS A 88 -0.49 14.24 11.87
C LYS A 88 -1.01 13.04 11.07
N GLY A 89 -2.27 12.63 11.30
CA GLY A 89 -2.92 11.57 10.51
C GLY A 89 -2.96 10.20 11.17
N LEU A 90 -2.48 10.07 12.43
CA LEU A 90 -2.65 8.86 13.25
C LEU A 90 -3.27 9.22 14.59
N ASP A 91 -4.08 8.30 15.13
CA ASP A 91 -4.62 8.43 16.49
C ASP A 91 -3.53 8.31 17.55
N LEU A 92 -3.77 8.91 18.72
CA LEU A 92 -2.80 8.90 19.81
C LEU A 92 -2.49 7.49 20.31
N LEU A 93 -3.48 6.60 20.36
CA LEU A 93 -3.25 5.22 20.77
C LEU A 93 -2.34 4.48 19.79
N ASP A 94 -2.53 4.66 18.50
CA ASP A 94 -1.69 4.06 17.47
C ASP A 94 -0.26 4.59 17.54
N LEU A 95 -0.11 5.90 17.74
CA LEU A 95 1.21 6.51 17.96
C LEU A 95 1.90 5.93 19.20
N ILE A 96 1.18 5.70 20.29
CA ILE A 96 1.74 5.10 21.50
C ILE A 96 2.18 3.66 21.22
N GLN A 97 1.40 2.87 20.50
CA GLN A 97 1.78 1.49 20.15
C GLN A 97 3.04 1.45 19.28
N GLU A 98 3.09 2.26 18.24
CA GLU A 98 4.28 2.37 17.37
C GLU A 98 5.52 2.90 18.11
N GLY A 99 5.31 3.86 19.00
CA GLY A 99 6.37 4.32 19.91
C GLY A 99 6.85 3.24 20.86
N THR A 100 5.95 2.37 21.33
CA THR A 100 6.27 1.22 22.20
C THR A 100 7.08 0.16 21.46
N LEU A 101 6.81 -0.06 20.16
CA LEU A 101 7.66 -0.92 19.32
C LEU A 101 9.07 -0.34 19.20
N GLY A 102 9.18 0.98 19.08
CA GLY A 102 10.47 1.68 19.13
C GLY A 102 11.18 1.51 20.48
N LEU A 103 10.44 1.65 21.58
CA LEU A 103 10.95 1.45 22.94
C LEU A 103 11.45 0.00 23.16
N THR A 104 10.72 -0.99 22.64
CA THR A 104 11.10 -2.41 22.71
C THR A 104 12.46 -2.65 22.05
N ARG A 105 12.69 -2.09 20.87
CA ARG A 105 13.98 -2.15 20.18
C ARG A 105 15.08 -1.43 20.96
N ALA A 106 14.74 -0.31 21.61
CA ALA A 106 15.68 0.39 22.47
C ALA A 106 16.12 -0.47 23.66
N VAL A 107 15.20 -1.18 24.30
CA VAL A 107 15.51 -2.08 25.43
C VAL A 107 16.41 -3.22 24.99
N GLU A 108 16.18 -3.82 23.84
CA GLU A 108 17.00 -4.91 23.29
C GLU A 108 18.41 -4.48 22.94
N LYS A 109 18.57 -3.24 22.47
CA LYS A 109 19.87 -2.71 22.02
C LYS A 109 20.59 -1.83 23.04
N TYR A 110 20.00 -1.64 24.21
CA TYR A 110 20.58 -0.80 25.25
C TYR A 110 21.81 -1.45 25.87
N ASP A 111 22.93 -0.76 25.80
CA ASP A 111 24.19 -1.16 26.42
C ASP A 111 24.39 -0.41 27.75
N PRO A 112 24.19 -1.12 28.90
CA PRO A 112 24.31 -0.50 30.20
C PRO A 112 25.76 -0.12 30.59
N THR A 113 26.76 -0.60 29.84
CA THR A 113 28.20 -0.31 30.15
C THR A 113 28.63 1.09 29.74
N ARG A 114 27.86 1.75 28.84
CA ARG A 114 28.17 3.08 28.29
C ARG A 114 27.91 4.25 29.27
N GLY A 115 27.32 3.99 30.43
CA GLY A 115 27.09 5.00 31.46
C GLY A 115 26.02 6.05 31.20
N HIS A 116 25.29 5.94 30.07
CA HIS A 116 24.17 6.84 29.74
C HIS A 116 22.83 6.35 30.30
N ARG A 117 21.97 7.30 30.66
CA ARG A 117 20.58 6.98 31.05
C ARG A 117 19.83 6.32 29.92
N PHE A 118 19.02 5.31 30.26
CA PHE A 118 18.19 4.61 29.28
C PHE A 118 17.28 5.56 28.51
N SER A 119 16.67 6.54 29.16
CA SER A 119 15.78 7.52 28.52
C SER A 119 16.43 8.29 27.38
N THR A 120 17.71 8.65 27.49
CA THR A 120 18.47 9.36 26.45
C THR A 120 18.62 8.50 25.19
N TYR A 121 18.87 7.21 25.36
CA TYR A 121 18.99 6.26 24.26
C TYR A 121 17.63 5.92 23.66
N ALA A 122 16.62 5.64 24.49
CA ALA A 122 15.27 5.27 24.08
C ALA A 122 14.57 6.39 23.28
N TYR A 123 14.85 7.66 23.58
CA TYR A 123 14.29 8.82 22.88
C TYR A 123 14.44 8.70 21.36
N TRP A 124 15.63 8.33 20.88
CA TRP A 124 15.91 8.24 19.44
C TRP A 124 15.14 7.09 18.78
N TRP A 125 15.05 5.95 19.43
CA TRP A 125 14.31 4.80 18.92
C TRP A 125 12.80 5.02 18.88
N ILE A 126 12.25 5.61 19.93
CA ILE A 126 10.83 5.99 19.99
C ILE A 126 10.52 6.99 18.88
N ARG A 127 11.35 8.04 18.74
CA ARG A 127 11.17 9.03 17.67
C ARG A 127 11.26 8.40 16.29
N GLN A 128 12.17 7.48 16.08
CA GLN A 128 12.30 6.76 14.81
C GLN A 128 11.06 5.91 14.54
N GLY A 129 10.53 5.19 15.54
CA GLY A 129 9.29 4.42 15.44
C GLY A 129 8.11 5.31 15.02
N LEU A 130 7.91 6.43 15.73
CA LEU A 130 6.85 7.40 15.44
C LEU A 130 6.96 7.99 14.03
N ASN A 131 8.14 8.41 13.62
CA ASN A 131 8.35 8.96 12.27
C ASN A 131 8.10 7.91 11.19
N ARG A 132 8.54 6.67 11.41
CA ARG A 132 8.30 5.55 10.48
C ARG A 132 6.81 5.24 10.36
N ALA A 133 6.08 5.18 11.48
CA ALA A 133 4.64 4.96 11.49
C ALA A 133 3.90 6.06 10.72
N LEU A 134 4.22 7.32 10.97
CA LEU A 134 3.65 8.44 10.22
C LEU A 134 3.96 8.38 8.72
N SER A 135 5.15 7.93 8.34
CA SER A 135 5.51 7.81 6.93
C SER A 135 4.74 6.70 6.21
N THR A 136 4.35 5.64 6.93
CA THR A 136 3.81 4.42 6.32
C THR A 136 2.31 4.27 6.47
N GLN A 137 1.71 4.84 7.53
CA GLN A 137 0.33 4.56 7.94
C GLN A 137 -0.57 5.82 7.99
N SER A 138 -0.01 7.05 7.99
CA SER A 138 -0.80 8.27 8.18
C SER A 138 -1.68 8.65 7.00
N ARG A 139 -1.49 8.02 5.83
CA ARG A 139 -2.20 8.35 4.60
C ARG A 139 -3.02 7.17 4.11
N THR A 140 -4.23 7.45 3.60
CA THR A 140 -5.08 6.45 2.95
C THR A 140 -4.38 5.86 1.71
N ILE A 141 -3.78 6.73 0.89
CA ILE A 141 -2.95 6.32 -0.25
C ILE A 141 -1.49 6.31 0.22
N ARG A 142 -0.92 5.12 0.38
CA ARG A 142 0.45 4.93 0.86
C ARG A 142 1.48 5.53 -0.12
N ILE A 143 2.40 6.31 0.42
CA ILE A 143 3.55 6.87 -0.29
C ILE A 143 4.84 6.17 0.19
N PRO A 144 5.78 5.83 -0.70
CA PRO A 144 7.10 5.32 -0.32
C PRO A 144 7.86 6.29 0.59
N VAL A 145 8.66 5.74 1.53
CA VAL A 145 9.35 6.55 2.56
C VAL A 145 10.31 7.57 1.93
N ASN A 146 11.04 7.18 0.90
CA ASN A 146 11.97 8.07 0.17
C ASN A 146 11.25 9.27 -0.46
N VAL A 147 10.05 9.08 -1.02
CA VAL A 147 9.22 10.16 -1.58
C VAL A 147 8.67 11.05 -0.46
N ASN A 148 8.23 10.45 0.66
CA ASN A 148 7.76 11.20 1.82
C ASN A 148 8.86 12.07 2.45
N GLU A 149 10.11 11.62 2.46
CA GLU A 149 11.27 12.43 2.88
C GLU A 149 11.48 13.62 1.95
N LYS A 150 11.40 13.42 0.63
CA LYS A 150 11.48 14.51 -0.37
C LYS A 150 10.34 15.51 -0.20
N LEU A 151 9.11 15.03 0.00
CA LEU A 151 7.93 15.87 0.30
C LEU A 151 8.10 16.69 1.58
N THR A 152 8.70 16.10 2.61
CA THR A 152 8.98 16.81 3.87
C THR A 152 9.99 17.94 3.65
N LYS A 153 11.04 17.72 2.86
CA LYS A 153 12.00 18.75 2.45
C LYS A 153 11.34 19.84 1.60
N LEU A 154 10.49 19.44 0.65
CA LEU A 154 9.74 20.37 -0.20
C LEU A 154 8.85 21.31 0.64
N ARG A 155 8.09 20.76 1.59
CA ARG A 155 7.25 21.56 2.51
C ARG A 155 8.08 22.52 3.36
N ALA A 156 9.23 22.05 3.84
CA ALA A 156 10.13 22.91 4.61
C ALA A 156 10.71 24.06 3.75
N ALA A 157 11.09 23.78 2.49
CA ALA A 157 11.55 24.79 1.54
C ALA A 157 10.43 25.79 1.20
N LYS A 158 9.22 25.29 0.92
CA LYS A 158 8.03 26.11 0.67
C LYS A 158 7.71 27.04 1.83
N ALA A 159 7.73 26.52 3.07
CA ALA A 159 7.48 27.32 4.26
C ALA A 159 8.55 28.42 4.46
N ARG A 160 9.83 28.12 4.23
CA ARG A 160 10.93 29.11 4.33
C ARG A 160 10.80 30.22 3.29
N LEU A 161 10.51 29.87 2.03
CA LEU A 161 10.32 30.86 0.96
C LEU A 161 9.09 31.73 1.21
N MET A 162 8.00 31.12 1.65
CA MET A 162 6.77 31.83 1.98
C MET A 162 6.99 32.81 3.15
N GLN A 163 7.74 32.42 4.16
CA GLN A 163 8.10 33.31 5.29
C GLN A 163 9.01 34.47 4.84
N ARG A 164 9.91 34.23 3.88
CA ARG A 164 10.84 35.23 3.37
C ARG A 164 10.19 36.20 2.40
N ASN A 165 9.36 35.74 1.50
CA ASN A 165 8.85 36.50 0.36
C ASN A 165 7.37 36.98 0.57
N GLY A 166 6.66 36.44 1.56
CA GLY A 166 5.25 36.70 1.79
C GLY A 166 4.27 36.12 0.76
N LEU A 167 4.78 35.46 -0.29
CA LEU A 167 4.01 34.90 -1.39
C LEU A 167 4.27 33.39 -1.52
N THR A 168 3.32 32.66 -2.12
CA THR A 168 3.51 31.24 -2.46
C THR A 168 4.60 31.10 -3.50
N PRO A 169 5.66 30.30 -3.24
CA PRO A 169 6.76 30.12 -4.19
C PRO A 169 6.31 29.35 -5.44
N THR A 170 6.90 29.68 -6.57
CA THR A 170 6.74 28.95 -7.84
C THR A 170 7.51 27.64 -7.81
N SER A 171 7.16 26.70 -8.72
CA SER A 171 7.87 25.42 -8.84
C SER A 171 9.35 25.62 -9.18
N GLU A 172 9.68 26.64 -9.96
CA GLU A 172 11.06 27.00 -10.32
C GLU A 172 11.89 27.45 -9.09
N GLN A 173 11.32 28.31 -8.25
CA GLN A 173 11.94 28.76 -7.00
C GLN A 173 12.17 27.61 -6.01
N LEU A 174 11.25 26.64 -5.98
CA LEU A 174 11.40 25.44 -5.19
C LEU A 174 12.50 24.55 -5.74
N ALA A 175 12.57 24.38 -7.05
CA ALA A 175 13.61 23.60 -7.74
C ALA A 175 15.01 24.15 -7.47
N GLU A 176 15.18 25.47 -7.59
CA GLU A 176 16.42 26.16 -7.27
C GLU A 176 16.82 26.02 -5.80
N THR A 177 15.87 26.22 -4.87
CA THR A 177 16.13 26.11 -3.42
C THR A 177 16.48 24.69 -3.00
N MET A 178 15.90 23.68 -3.64
CA MET A 178 16.13 22.28 -3.32
C MET A 178 17.31 21.67 -4.11
N GLY A 179 17.77 22.32 -5.16
CA GLY A 179 18.85 21.83 -6.05
C GLY A 179 18.44 20.56 -6.83
N ILE A 180 17.16 20.44 -7.21
CA ILE A 180 16.61 19.32 -7.98
C ILE A 180 15.98 19.83 -9.29
N PRO A 181 15.86 18.97 -10.33
CA PRO A 181 15.20 19.34 -11.59
C PRO A 181 13.76 19.79 -11.37
N LEU A 182 13.28 20.71 -12.22
CA LEU A 182 11.90 21.22 -12.17
C LEU A 182 10.87 20.08 -12.32
N ALA A 183 11.11 19.13 -13.22
CA ALA A 183 10.25 17.98 -13.43
C ALA A 183 10.05 17.15 -12.13
N ASP A 184 11.14 16.94 -11.36
CA ASP A 184 11.04 16.22 -10.07
C ASP A 184 10.18 16.97 -9.04
N VAL A 185 10.21 18.30 -9.04
CA VAL A 185 9.37 19.13 -8.16
C VAL A 185 7.91 19.03 -8.57
N GLU A 186 7.61 19.08 -9.86
CA GLU A 186 6.25 18.94 -10.40
C GLU A 186 5.68 17.56 -10.09
N ASP A 187 6.48 16.50 -10.25
CA ASP A 187 6.09 15.14 -9.87
C ASP A 187 5.80 15.02 -8.36
N LEU A 188 6.61 15.64 -7.52
CA LEU A 188 6.38 15.65 -6.07
C LEU A 188 5.09 16.39 -5.71
N LEU A 189 4.82 17.54 -6.32
CA LEU A 189 3.59 18.31 -6.12
C LEU A 189 2.36 17.53 -6.61
N ALA A 190 2.45 16.89 -7.77
CA ALA A 190 1.40 16.03 -8.29
C ALA A 190 1.13 14.82 -7.36
N CYS A 191 2.20 14.20 -6.82
CA CYS A 191 2.11 13.12 -5.85
C CYS A 191 1.43 13.60 -4.55
N GLU A 192 1.77 14.80 -4.06
CA GLU A 192 1.14 15.39 -2.88
C GLU A 192 -0.36 15.60 -3.09
N LEU A 193 -0.77 16.17 -4.23
CA LEU A 193 -2.17 16.39 -4.59
C LEU A 193 -2.96 15.07 -4.70
N ARG A 194 -2.43 14.08 -5.41
CA ARG A 194 -3.08 12.77 -5.58
C ARG A 194 -3.21 11.98 -4.27
N SER A 195 -2.38 12.28 -3.27
CA SER A 195 -2.41 11.60 -1.97
C SER A 195 -3.46 12.16 -0.99
N VAL A 196 -4.05 13.31 -1.30
CA VAL A 196 -5.12 13.91 -0.51
C VAL A 196 -6.45 13.32 -0.97
N THR A 197 -7.08 12.55 -0.09
CA THR A 197 -8.42 11.99 -0.33
C THR A 197 -9.49 12.92 0.20
N VAL A 198 -10.62 12.99 -0.52
CA VAL A 198 -11.81 13.73 -0.12
C VAL A 198 -12.91 12.70 0.21
N SER A 199 -13.72 12.97 1.24
CA SER A 199 -14.85 12.10 1.57
C SER A 199 -15.93 12.18 0.49
N LEU A 200 -16.35 11.03 -0.02
CA LEU A 200 -17.47 10.93 -0.96
C LEU A 200 -18.83 11.28 -0.32
N GLN A 201 -18.93 11.17 1.01
CA GLN A 201 -20.11 11.57 1.78
C GLN A 201 -20.10 13.07 2.11
N GLY A 202 -19.14 13.82 1.59
CA GLY A 202 -19.10 15.27 1.71
C GLY A 202 -20.29 15.92 1.00
N VAL A 203 -21.03 16.78 1.71
CA VAL A 203 -22.17 17.50 1.15
C VAL A 203 -21.70 18.51 0.12
N VAL A 204 -22.19 18.37 -1.11
CA VAL A 204 -22.01 19.37 -2.17
C VAL A 204 -23.04 20.48 -1.93
N LYS A 205 -22.56 21.69 -1.69
CA LYS A 205 -23.44 22.87 -1.52
C LYS A 205 -24.12 23.21 -2.84
N SER A 206 -25.24 22.56 -3.13
CA SER A 206 -26.19 23.00 -4.16
C SER A 206 -27.24 23.90 -3.52
N LYS A 207 -27.75 24.88 -4.27
CA LYS A 207 -28.71 25.86 -3.74
C LYS A 207 -30.10 25.27 -3.43
N SER A 208 -30.41 24.06 -3.89
CA SER A 208 -31.76 23.47 -3.83
C SER A 208 -31.85 22.14 -3.08
N ASP A 209 -30.77 21.34 -3.00
CA ASP A 209 -30.85 20.04 -2.33
C ASP A 209 -29.45 19.60 -1.83
N PRO A 210 -29.31 19.19 -0.56
CA PRO A 210 -28.03 18.69 -0.05
C PRO A 210 -27.80 17.27 -0.58
N SER A 211 -27.10 17.15 -1.72
CA SER A 211 -26.65 15.89 -2.27
C SER A 211 -25.20 15.58 -1.83
N GLU A 212 -24.90 14.32 -1.66
CA GLU A 212 -23.52 13.88 -1.37
C GLU A 212 -22.70 13.88 -2.67
N LEU A 213 -21.37 14.00 -2.54
CA LEU A 213 -20.47 13.97 -3.69
C LEU A 213 -20.58 12.65 -4.47
N VAL A 214 -20.86 11.53 -3.78
CA VAL A 214 -21.07 10.22 -4.40
C VAL A 214 -22.26 10.20 -5.38
N ASP A 215 -23.32 10.97 -5.12
CA ASP A 215 -24.52 11.01 -5.95
C ASP A 215 -24.29 11.76 -7.27
N VAL A 216 -23.27 12.60 -7.32
CA VAL A 216 -22.92 13.43 -8.50
C VAL A 216 -21.90 12.73 -9.41
N LEU A 217 -21.15 11.76 -8.88
CA LEU A 217 -20.12 11.07 -9.65
C LEU A 217 -20.74 10.08 -10.64
N PRO A 218 -20.41 10.20 -11.95
CA PRO A 218 -20.85 9.20 -12.93
C PRO A 218 -20.20 7.85 -12.64
N SER A 219 -20.94 6.77 -12.84
CA SER A 219 -20.40 5.41 -12.83
C SER A 219 -19.61 5.14 -14.10
N ASP A 220 -18.47 4.44 -13.98
CA ASP A 220 -17.69 3.94 -15.13
C ASP A 220 -18.36 2.75 -15.83
N GLU A 221 -19.46 2.24 -15.28
CA GLU A 221 -20.19 1.14 -15.87
C GLU A 221 -20.97 1.61 -17.10
N LEU A 222 -20.96 0.77 -18.15
CA LEU A 222 -21.74 1.00 -19.36
C LEU A 222 -23.22 1.12 -19.02
N PRO A 223 -23.93 2.10 -19.61
CA PRO A 223 -25.37 2.23 -19.46
C PRO A 223 -26.11 0.91 -19.79
N PRO A 224 -27.24 0.61 -19.16
CA PRO A 224 -28.01 -0.63 -19.43
C PRO A 224 -28.35 -0.83 -20.91
N MET A 225 -28.60 0.25 -21.63
CA MET A 225 -28.88 0.22 -23.07
C MET A 225 -27.67 -0.28 -23.88
N GLU A 226 -26.47 0.28 -23.60
CA GLU A 226 -25.24 -0.15 -24.29
C GLU A 226 -24.86 -1.60 -23.94
N ARG A 227 -25.09 -2.01 -22.69
CA ARG A 227 -24.90 -3.42 -22.28
C ARG A 227 -25.84 -4.36 -23.06
N ALA A 228 -27.11 -3.97 -23.22
CA ALA A 228 -28.08 -4.74 -23.98
C ALA A 228 -27.69 -4.83 -25.46
N GLU A 229 -27.24 -3.71 -26.08
CA GLU A 229 -26.77 -3.70 -27.46
C GLU A 229 -25.51 -4.59 -27.65
N ILE A 230 -24.54 -4.55 -26.74
CA ILE A 230 -23.36 -5.42 -26.82
C ILE A 230 -23.76 -6.89 -26.70
N ALA A 231 -24.65 -7.21 -25.76
CA ALA A 231 -25.17 -8.57 -25.59
C ALA A 231 -25.92 -9.07 -26.84
N GLU A 232 -26.77 -8.23 -27.44
CA GLU A 232 -27.49 -8.55 -28.65
C GLU A 232 -26.56 -8.74 -29.86
N ARG A 233 -25.56 -7.84 -30.04
CA ARG A 233 -24.53 -7.98 -31.07
C ARG A 233 -23.76 -9.28 -30.91
N SER A 234 -23.33 -9.61 -29.68
CA SER A 234 -22.65 -10.87 -29.39
C SER A 234 -23.54 -12.08 -29.71
N ALA A 235 -24.78 -12.09 -29.28
CA ALA A 235 -25.74 -13.17 -29.58
C ALA A 235 -25.99 -13.32 -31.10
N SER A 236 -26.07 -12.20 -31.83
CA SER A 236 -26.21 -12.16 -33.28
C SER A 236 -24.99 -12.79 -33.99
N VAL A 237 -23.78 -12.46 -33.55
CA VAL A 237 -22.53 -13.06 -34.07
C VAL A 237 -22.52 -14.57 -33.84
N TRP A 238 -22.85 -15.05 -32.66
CA TRP A 238 -22.92 -16.47 -32.35
C TRP A 238 -23.99 -17.20 -33.16
N THR A 239 -25.16 -16.57 -33.37
CA THR A 239 -26.23 -17.11 -34.21
C THR A 239 -25.74 -17.23 -35.65
N LEU A 240 -25.04 -16.24 -36.16
CA LEU A 240 -24.48 -16.23 -37.52
C LEU A 240 -23.42 -17.32 -37.69
N LEU A 241 -22.49 -17.47 -36.70
CA LEU A 241 -21.49 -18.54 -36.70
C LEU A 241 -22.10 -19.96 -36.68
N ASN A 242 -23.26 -20.12 -36.03
CA ASN A 242 -23.96 -21.39 -35.96
C ASN A 242 -24.73 -21.72 -37.22
N LYS A 243 -25.33 -20.70 -37.86
CA LYS A 243 -26.11 -20.84 -39.09
C LYS A 243 -25.27 -20.92 -40.36
N ALA A 244 -24.07 -20.34 -40.34
CA ALA A 244 -23.12 -20.41 -41.45
C ALA A 244 -22.57 -21.82 -41.58
N ASN A 245 -22.64 -22.42 -42.78
CA ASN A 245 -22.06 -23.73 -43.08
C ASN A 245 -20.53 -23.68 -43.10
N LEU A 246 -19.93 -23.44 -41.92
CA LEU A 246 -18.50 -23.45 -41.70
C LEU A 246 -18.03 -24.87 -41.42
N THR A 247 -16.91 -25.24 -42.02
CA THR A 247 -16.22 -26.46 -41.63
C THR A 247 -15.64 -26.30 -40.23
N PRO A 248 -15.41 -27.40 -39.49
CA PRO A 248 -14.79 -27.31 -38.13
C PRO A 248 -13.50 -26.50 -38.11
N LYS A 249 -12.63 -26.67 -39.11
CA LYS A 249 -11.37 -25.91 -39.27
C LYS A 249 -11.61 -24.41 -39.49
N GLU A 250 -12.57 -24.04 -40.35
CA GLU A 250 -12.91 -22.64 -40.57
C GLU A 250 -13.47 -21.99 -39.31
N ARG A 251 -14.33 -22.71 -38.57
CA ARG A 251 -14.86 -22.22 -37.30
C ARG A 251 -13.76 -21.98 -36.27
N THR A 252 -12.89 -22.95 -36.07
CA THR A 252 -11.77 -22.82 -35.10
C THR A 252 -10.85 -21.63 -35.45
N VAL A 253 -10.51 -21.48 -36.75
CA VAL A 253 -9.63 -20.37 -37.19
C VAL A 253 -10.28 -19.02 -36.97
N VAL A 254 -11.58 -18.86 -37.23
CA VAL A 254 -12.33 -17.60 -36.99
C VAL A 254 -12.43 -17.33 -35.51
N THR A 255 -12.82 -18.34 -34.70
CA THR A 255 -12.94 -18.20 -33.24
C THR A 255 -11.60 -17.77 -32.61
N LEU A 256 -10.50 -18.39 -32.97
CA LEU A 256 -9.17 -18.04 -32.46
C LEU A 256 -8.72 -16.65 -32.95
N ARG A 257 -8.96 -16.31 -34.23
CA ARG A 257 -8.52 -15.06 -34.84
C ARG A 257 -9.18 -13.84 -34.22
N PHE A 258 -10.47 -13.93 -33.94
CA PHE A 258 -11.29 -12.82 -33.46
C PHE A 258 -11.57 -12.88 -31.95
N GLY A 259 -10.90 -13.77 -31.20
CA GLY A 259 -11.05 -13.87 -29.76
C GLY A 259 -12.44 -14.30 -29.30
N LEU A 260 -13.14 -15.09 -30.11
CA LEU A 260 -14.48 -15.60 -29.79
C LEU A 260 -14.46 -16.85 -28.90
N ASP A 261 -13.27 -17.24 -28.42
CA ASP A 261 -13.04 -18.36 -27.51
C ASP A 261 -13.20 -18.02 -26.03
N GLY A 262 -13.71 -16.82 -25.72
CA GLY A 262 -13.87 -16.29 -24.35
C GLY A 262 -12.65 -15.53 -23.82
N THR A 263 -11.54 -15.49 -24.57
CA THR A 263 -10.36 -14.72 -24.16
C THR A 263 -10.49 -13.24 -24.51
N ASN A 264 -11.40 -12.86 -25.42
CA ASN A 264 -11.55 -11.51 -25.97
C ASN A 264 -10.28 -10.92 -26.58
N GLU A 265 -9.24 -11.73 -26.85
CA GLU A 265 -7.98 -11.31 -27.41
C GLU A 265 -7.86 -11.69 -28.90
N TRP A 266 -7.61 -10.71 -29.72
CA TRP A 266 -7.34 -10.89 -31.15
C TRP A 266 -5.97 -11.50 -31.38
N ARG A 267 -5.90 -12.66 -32.02
CA ARG A 267 -4.64 -13.32 -32.36
C ARG A 267 -4.21 -13.01 -33.79
N THR A 268 -2.90 -12.86 -33.98
CA THR A 268 -2.34 -12.67 -35.34
C THR A 268 -2.45 -13.95 -36.16
N LEU A 269 -2.45 -13.83 -37.51
CA LEU A 269 -2.47 -15.02 -38.37
C LEU A 269 -1.29 -15.96 -38.14
N ALA A 270 -0.14 -15.46 -37.66
CA ALA A 270 1.02 -16.27 -37.33
C ALA A 270 0.79 -17.08 -36.07
N GLU A 271 0.12 -16.54 -35.07
CA GLU A 271 -0.23 -17.23 -33.82
C GLU A 271 -1.30 -18.30 -34.07
N VAL A 272 -2.34 -17.98 -34.84
CA VAL A 272 -3.34 -18.94 -35.26
C VAL A 272 -2.72 -20.08 -36.05
N ALA A 273 -1.78 -19.79 -36.96
CA ALA A 273 -1.06 -20.80 -37.75
C ALA A 273 -0.24 -21.73 -36.87
N ARG A 274 0.45 -21.19 -35.86
CA ARG A 274 1.18 -22.00 -34.85
C ARG A 274 0.23 -22.91 -34.06
N HIS A 275 -0.89 -22.38 -33.61
CA HIS A 275 -1.90 -23.13 -32.84
C HIS A 275 -2.53 -24.27 -33.68
N MET A 276 -2.75 -24.03 -34.98
CA MET A 276 -3.35 -24.98 -35.89
C MET A 276 -2.34 -25.90 -36.63
N ASN A 277 -1.03 -25.78 -36.32
CA ASN A 277 0.05 -26.48 -37.02
C ASN A 277 -0.04 -26.39 -38.55
N CYS A 278 -0.24 -25.18 -39.07
CA CYS A 278 -0.37 -24.95 -40.51
C CYS A 278 0.39 -23.67 -40.94
N SER A 279 0.48 -23.43 -42.27
CA SER A 279 1.13 -22.23 -42.77
C SER A 279 0.29 -20.98 -42.55
N ARG A 280 0.95 -19.82 -42.37
CA ARG A 280 0.29 -18.51 -42.27
C ARG A 280 -0.62 -18.21 -43.45
N GLU A 281 -0.16 -18.55 -44.65
CA GLU A 281 -0.92 -18.31 -45.87
C GLU A 281 -2.16 -19.21 -45.97
N TYR A 282 -2.06 -20.44 -45.53
CA TYR A 282 -3.23 -21.32 -45.43
C TYR A 282 -4.27 -20.76 -44.44
N CYS A 283 -3.85 -20.28 -43.29
CA CYS A 283 -4.77 -19.63 -42.34
C CYS A 283 -5.43 -18.40 -42.97
N ARG A 284 -4.70 -17.56 -43.69
CA ARG A 284 -5.24 -16.40 -44.41
C ARG A 284 -6.36 -16.80 -45.36
N GLN A 285 -6.11 -17.84 -46.16
CA GLN A 285 -7.09 -18.35 -47.14
C GLN A 285 -8.32 -18.95 -46.44
N VAL A 286 -8.13 -19.65 -45.32
CA VAL A 286 -9.23 -20.21 -44.53
C VAL A 286 -10.09 -19.10 -43.94
N VAL A 287 -9.51 -18.07 -43.34
CA VAL A 287 -10.20 -16.90 -42.82
C VAL A 287 -11.03 -16.22 -43.94
N GLN A 288 -10.43 -15.98 -45.10
CA GLN A 288 -11.15 -15.35 -46.21
C GLN A 288 -12.32 -16.16 -46.72
N ARG A 289 -12.18 -17.50 -46.78
CA ARG A 289 -13.27 -18.39 -47.15
C ARG A 289 -14.41 -18.37 -46.13
N ALA A 290 -14.03 -18.43 -44.84
CA ALA A 290 -14.98 -18.39 -43.76
C ALA A 290 -15.76 -17.05 -43.74
N LEU A 291 -15.07 -15.93 -43.87
CA LEU A 291 -15.69 -14.60 -43.93
C LEU A 291 -16.63 -14.45 -45.13
N ARG A 292 -16.30 -15.01 -46.31
CA ARG A 292 -17.21 -14.99 -47.47
C ARG A 292 -18.50 -15.78 -47.17
N LYS A 293 -18.40 -16.94 -46.51
CA LYS A 293 -19.58 -17.73 -46.09
C LYS A 293 -20.43 -16.99 -45.09
N LEU A 294 -19.79 -16.40 -44.05
CA LEU A 294 -20.45 -15.60 -43.03
C LEU A 294 -21.15 -14.39 -43.61
N ARG A 295 -20.50 -13.67 -44.54
CA ARG A 295 -21.13 -12.53 -45.24
C ARG A 295 -22.35 -12.93 -46.05
N LYS A 296 -22.28 -14.05 -46.78
CA LYS A 296 -23.44 -14.57 -47.54
C LYS A 296 -24.60 -14.91 -46.62
N THR A 297 -24.35 -15.57 -45.52
CA THR A 297 -25.37 -15.92 -44.53
C THR A 297 -25.92 -14.68 -43.82
N GLY A 298 -25.06 -13.68 -43.52
CA GLY A 298 -25.47 -12.41 -42.91
C GLY A 298 -26.44 -11.61 -43.79
N ILE A 299 -26.19 -11.56 -45.11
CA ILE A 299 -27.09 -10.93 -46.09
C ILE A 299 -28.45 -11.64 -46.09
N GLN A 300 -28.45 -12.97 -46.08
CA GLN A 300 -29.68 -13.77 -46.10
C GLN A 300 -30.55 -13.60 -44.83
N HIS A 301 -29.92 -13.24 -43.71
CA HIS A 301 -30.62 -13.06 -42.43
C HIS A 301 -30.79 -11.58 -42.03
N GLY A 302 -30.56 -10.61 -42.94
CA GLY A 302 -30.76 -9.19 -42.67
C GLY A 302 -29.79 -8.55 -41.66
N LEU A 303 -28.67 -9.23 -41.34
CA LEU A 303 -27.67 -8.77 -40.34
C LEU A 303 -26.59 -7.87 -40.94
N VAL A 304 -26.65 -7.54 -42.24
CA VAL A 304 -25.67 -6.74 -42.95
C VAL A 304 -25.83 -5.24 -42.71
N GLU A 305 -26.98 -4.80 -42.24
CA GLU A 305 -27.21 -3.38 -41.93
C GLU A 305 -26.57 -2.91 -40.61
N MET A 306 -25.99 -3.81 -39.82
CA MET A 306 -25.34 -3.48 -38.55
C MET A 306 -23.84 -3.08 -38.71
N SER A 307 -23.36 -2.89 -39.95
CA SER A 307 -21.96 -2.49 -40.22
C SER A 307 -21.89 -1.10 -40.88
N VAL A 308 -22.17 -0.07 -40.08
CA VAL A 308 -21.72 1.31 -40.33
C VAL A 308 -21.00 1.81 -39.10
#